data_c5c2ac8b9630d1d10beefda381d85cd0
#
_entry.id   c5c2ac8b9630d1d10beefda381d85cd0
#
_cell.length_a   1.000
_cell.length_b   1.000
_cell.length_c   1.000
_cell.angle_alpha   90.00
_cell.angle_beta   90.00
_cell.angle_gamma   90.00
#
_symmetry.space_group_name_H-M   'P 1'
#
loop_
_entity.id
_entity.type
_entity.pdbx_description
1 polymer ?
#
loop_
_entity_poly.entity_id
_entity_poly.type
_entity_poly.pdbx_seq_one_letter_code
_entity_poly.pdbx_strand_id
1 'polypeptide(L)'
;TAGPTRKQKQKRRRRAVFLLLLAAVLCGVGFYCACVFCRASHIEVTGSTRYTAEDIIEAAGIGEEQNLFTVSQKALNQKITALCPYIESVTLHRRLPDTLTLELHEFGTVYACIGSMGRVTALSAEGKVLEQCAALPEYTCLLLGADFSDCPAGEMLPESWQKTLSGIDKVRAALEQAGMLSEVGYLDLSEEQSYRAVYLDRIQLRLGSEYDLSAKLLTARKVIEDELPADFTGYVDVSVSGRAYTRRLALTEVVDAQYLAILGGKE
;
A
#
# COMPACT_ATOMS: atom_id res chain seq x y z
N THR A 1 71.59 15.63 10.43
CA THR A 1 70.65 14.50 10.18
C THR A 1 70.75 14.06 8.75
N ALA A 2 71.54 12.95 8.50
CA ALA A 2 71.75 12.43 7.17
C ALA A 2 70.47 11.80 6.61
N GLY A 3 70.00 12.33 5.50
CA GLY A 3 68.80 11.80 4.81
C GLY A 3 68.99 10.39 4.22
N PRO A 4 67.93 9.62 4.02
CA PRO A 4 68.02 8.21 3.61
C PRO A 4 68.73 8.09 2.24
N THR A 5 69.76 7.27 2.16
CA THR A 5 70.56 7.00 0.94
C THR A 5 69.67 6.40 -0.17
N ARG A 6 70.04 6.67 -1.46
CA ARG A 6 69.29 6.14 -2.65
C ARG A 6 69.01 4.65 -2.56
N LYS A 7 69.91 3.85 -2.02
CA LYS A 7 69.72 2.40 -1.79
C LYS A 7 68.66 2.07 -0.74
N GLN A 8 68.49 2.89 0.30
CA GLN A 8 67.46 2.71 1.32
C GLN A 8 66.07 3.08 0.77
N LYS A 9 65.95 4.15 -0.06
CA LYS A 9 64.70 4.50 -0.75
C LYS A 9 64.25 3.41 -1.71
N GLN A 10 65.19 2.80 -2.44
CA GLN A 10 64.89 1.73 -3.40
C GLN A 10 64.44 0.43 -2.66
N LYS A 11 65.08 0.10 -1.53
CA LYS A 11 64.70 -1.05 -0.68
C LYS A 11 63.33 -0.85 -0.05
N ARG A 12 63.00 0.38 0.40
CA ARG A 12 61.63 0.72 0.92
C ARG A 12 60.60 0.65 -0.19
N ARG A 13 60.87 1.14 -1.40
CA ARG A 13 59.97 1.06 -2.55
C ARG A 13 59.72 -0.39 -2.97
N ARG A 14 60.72 -1.25 -3.02
CA ARG A 14 60.55 -2.67 -3.30
C ARG A 14 59.72 -3.39 -2.24
N ARG A 15 59.90 -3.07 -0.94
CA ARG A 15 59.10 -3.62 0.15
C ARG A 15 57.68 -3.13 0.05
N ALA A 16 57.41 -1.86 -0.25
CA ALA A 16 56.09 -1.32 -0.45
C ALA A 16 55.37 -1.99 -1.63
N VAL A 17 56.02 -2.17 -2.77
CA VAL A 17 55.47 -2.88 -3.93
C VAL A 17 55.15 -4.35 -3.60
N PHE A 18 56.07 -5.03 -2.88
CA PHE A 18 55.84 -6.41 -2.44
C PHE A 18 54.64 -6.52 -1.49
N LEU A 19 54.46 -5.58 -0.54
CA LEU A 19 53.32 -5.55 0.37
C LEU A 19 52.03 -5.26 -0.37
N LEU A 20 52.05 -4.37 -1.37
CA LEU A 20 50.86 -4.09 -2.22
C LEU A 20 50.47 -5.34 -3.05
N LEU A 21 51.45 -6.04 -3.63
CA LEU A 21 51.19 -7.29 -4.37
C LEU A 21 50.64 -8.38 -3.44
N LEU A 22 51.21 -8.52 -2.25
CA LEU A 22 50.71 -9.47 -1.25
C LEU A 22 49.28 -9.14 -0.82
N ALA A 23 48.99 -7.87 -0.56
CA ALA A 23 47.63 -7.41 -0.23
C ALA A 23 46.64 -7.67 -1.39
N ALA A 24 47.07 -7.43 -2.63
CA ALA A 24 46.23 -7.72 -3.81
C ALA A 24 45.92 -9.21 -3.97
N VAL A 25 46.91 -10.08 -3.73
CA VAL A 25 46.72 -11.54 -3.73
C VAL A 25 45.78 -11.98 -2.60
N LEU A 26 45.98 -11.47 -1.39
CA LEU A 26 45.08 -11.77 -0.25
C LEU A 26 43.67 -11.32 -0.50
N CYS A 27 43.46 -10.11 -1.06
CA CYS A 27 42.15 -9.63 -1.47
C CYS A 27 41.53 -10.51 -2.57
N GLY A 28 42.34 -10.94 -3.56
CA GLY A 28 41.88 -11.85 -4.63
C GLY A 28 41.44 -13.22 -4.11
N VAL A 29 42.22 -13.80 -3.18
CA VAL A 29 41.86 -15.06 -2.54
C VAL A 29 40.60 -14.90 -1.67
N GLY A 30 40.53 -13.83 -0.88
CA GLY A 30 39.33 -13.53 -0.06
C GLY A 30 38.09 -13.37 -0.91
N PHE A 31 38.16 -12.63 -2.03
CA PHE A 31 37.09 -12.47 -2.98
C PHE A 31 36.67 -13.80 -3.63
N TYR A 32 37.64 -14.62 -4.03
CA TYR A 32 37.39 -15.96 -4.59
C TYR A 32 36.69 -16.87 -3.56
N CYS A 33 37.17 -16.87 -2.32
CA CYS A 33 36.50 -17.61 -1.24
C CYS A 33 35.06 -17.12 -1.03
N ALA A 34 34.82 -15.81 -0.99
CA ALA A 34 33.46 -15.25 -0.88
C ALA A 34 32.56 -15.67 -2.06
N CYS A 35 33.10 -15.71 -3.27
CA CYS A 35 32.35 -16.18 -4.45
C CYS A 35 32.00 -17.67 -4.41
N VAL A 36 32.85 -18.50 -3.80
CA VAL A 36 32.64 -19.97 -3.77
C VAL A 36 31.82 -20.42 -2.57
N PHE A 37 32.09 -19.82 -1.39
CA PHE A 37 31.48 -20.29 -0.13
C PHE A 37 30.21 -19.55 0.28
N CYS A 38 29.96 -18.31 -0.18
CA CYS A 38 28.80 -17.55 0.20
C CYS A 38 27.62 -17.79 -0.79
N ARG A 39 27.08 -19.00 -0.78
CA ARG A 39 25.89 -19.39 -1.56
C ARG A 39 24.66 -19.39 -0.67
N ALA A 40 23.50 -19.03 -1.21
CA ALA A 40 22.24 -19.06 -0.49
C ALA A 40 21.76 -20.50 -0.32
N SER A 41 22.10 -21.13 0.79
CA SER A 41 21.61 -22.46 1.17
C SER A 41 20.33 -22.37 2.00
N HIS A 42 20.14 -21.25 2.70
CA HIS A 42 18.97 -21.00 3.53
C HIS A 42 18.35 -19.67 3.15
N ILE A 43 17.06 -19.70 2.73
CA ILE A 43 16.26 -18.51 2.42
C ILE A 43 15.14 -18.42 3.44
N GLU A 44 15.18 -17.40 4.27
CA GLU A 44 14.15 -17.09 5.25
C GLU A 44 13.26 -15.97 4.72
N VAL A 45 11.93 -16.16 4.79
CA VAL A 45 10.95 -15.16 4.40
C VAL A 45 10.15 -14.78 5.64
N THR A 46 10.03 -13.48 5.88
CA THR A 46 9.30 -12.94 7.03
C THR A 46 8.44 -11.75 6.61
N GLY A 47 7.36 -11.47 7.37
CA GLY A 47 6.53 -10.28 7.17
C GLY A 47 5.41 -10.45 6.14
N SER A 48 5.17 -11.66 5.59
CA SER A 48 4.00 -11.94 4.76
C SER A 48 2.99 -12.79 5.54
N THR A 49 1.71 -12.44 5.36
CA THR A 49 0.56 -13.19 5.88
C THR A 49 -0.27 -13.82 4.77
N ARG A 50 -0.14 -13.33 3.54
CA ARG A 50 -0.94 -13.76 2.37
C ARG A 50 -0.21 -14.71 1.45
N TYR A 51 1.12 -14.59 1.35
CA TYR A 51 1.95 -15.41 0.47
C TYR A 51 2.78 -16.39 1.28
N THR A 52 2.92 -17.60 0.77
CA THR A 52 3.83 -18.59 1.37
C THR A 52 5.28 -18.22 1.09
N ALA A 53 6.21 -18.78 1.87
CA ALA A 53 7.64 -18.56 1.62
C ALA A 53 8.06 -19.09 0.23
N GLU A 54 7.46 -20.18 -0.21
CA GLU A 54 7.68 -20.80 -1.50
C GLU A 54 7.25 -19.87 -2.64
N ASP A 55 6.06 -19.25 -2.56
CA ASP A 55 5.56 -18.31 -3.57
C ASP A 55 6.51 -17.12 -3.73
N ILE A 56 7.02 -16.60 -2.61
CA ILE A 56 7.94 -15.45 -2.60
C ILE A 56 9.31 -15.84 -3.19
N ILE A 57 9.83 -17.02 -2.86
CA ILE A 57 11.10 -17.51 -3.40
C ILE A 57 10.98 -17.73 -4.92
N GLU A 58 9.87 -18.30 -5.38
CA GLU A 58 9.58 -18.46 -6.80
C GLU A 58 9.48 -17.11 -7.52
N ALA A 59 8.71 -16.15 -6.98
CA ALA A 59 8.60 -14.80 -7.51
C ALA A 59 9.95 -14.06 -7.53
N ALA A 60 10.78 -14.25 -6.51
CA ALA A 60 12.13 -13.71 -6.44
C ALA A 60 13.03 -14.26 -7.56
N GLY A 61 12.79 -15.50 -7.97
CA GLY A 61 13.65 -16.24 -8.89
C GLY A 61 15.03 -16.48 -8.33
N ILE A 62 15.14 -16.76 -7.02
CA ILE A 62 16.38 -17.07 -6.33
C ILE A 62 16.54 -18.58 -6.28
N GLY A 63 17.59 -19.10 -6.92
CA GLY A 63 17.95 -20.52 -6.82
C GLY A 63 18.79 -20.81 -5.57
N GLU A 64 18.70 -22.05 -5.06
CA GLU A 64 19.42 -22.53 -3.86
C GLU A 64 20.96 -22.43 -3.93
N GLU A 65 21.54 -22.21 -5.10
CA GLU A 65 23.00 -22.10 -5.27
C GLU A 65 23.45 -20.69 -5.67
N GLN A 66 22.57 -19.71 -5.62
CA GLN A 66 22.91 -18.36 -6.03
C GLN A 66 23.83 -17.69 -5.01
N ASN A 67 24.87 -16.99 -5.49
CA ASN A 67 25.78 -16.28 -4.59
C ASN A 67 25.08 -15.10 -3.92
N LEU A 68 25.18 -15.02 -2.58
CA LEU A 68 24.54 -13.98 -1.75
C LEU A 68 24.86 -12.56 -2.20
N PHE A 69 26.05 -12.32 -2.75
CA PHE A 69 26.51 -10.99 -3.16
C PHE A 69 25.99 -10.59 -4.55
N THR A 70 25.53 -11.56 -5.38
CA THR A 70 24.99 -11.27 -6.71
C THR A 70 23.51 -10.92 -6.69
N VAL A 71 22.81 -11.21 -5.60
CA VAL A 71 21.37 -10.86 -5.44
C VAL A 71 21.23 -9.36 -5.26
N SER A 72 20.59 -8.70 -6.23
CA SER A 72 20.34 -7.26 -6.17
C SER A 72 19.03 -6.95 -5.45
N GLN A 73 19.11 -6.14 -4.40
CA GLN A 73 17.95 -5.61 -3.68
C GLN A 73 16.88 -5.01 -4.62
N LYS A 74 17.33 -4.14 -5.56
CA LYS A 74 16.43 -3.47 -6.50
C LYS A 74 15.74 -4.43 -7.45
N ALA A 75 16.50 -5.37 -8.03
CA ALA A 75 15.92 -6.35 -8.97
C ALA A 75 14.96 -7.30 -8.27
N LEU A 76 15.27 -7.68 -7.04
CA LEU A 76 14.43 -8.52 -6.20
C LEU A 76 13.10 -7.82 -5.89
N ASN A 77 13.19 -6.59 -5.41
CA ASN A 77 12.00 -5.78 -5.10
C ASN A 77 11.09 -5.66 -6.33
N GLN A 78 11.65 -5.33 -7.50
CA GLN A 78 10.88 -5.19 -8.74
C GLN A 78 10.17 -6.49 -9.15
N LYS A 79 10.83 -7.64 -9.03
CA LYS A 79 10.25 -8.94 -9.39
C LYS A 79 9.11 -9.32 -8.45
N ILE A 80 9.36 -9.26 -7.14
CA ILE A 80 8.38 -9.67 -6.14
C ILE A 80 7.17 -8.75 -6.18
N THR A 81 7.35 -7.41 -6.22
CA THR A 81 6.22 -6.48 -6.26
C THR A 81 5.39 -6.52 -7.55
N ALA A 82 5.96 -7.05 -8.64
CA ALA A 82 5.23 -7.27 -9.90
C ALA A 82 4.37 -8.54 -9.87
N LEU A 83 4.84 -9.60 -9.22
CA LEU A 83 4.15 -10.89 -9.16
C LEU A 83 3.26 -11.05 -7.92
N CYS A 84 3.58 -10.32 -6.86
CA CYS A 84 2.86 -10.35 -5.59
C CYS A 84 2.31 -8.94 -5.29
N PRO A 85 1.10 -8.59 -5.79
CA PRO A 85 0.56 -7.24 -5.72
C PRO A 85 0.43 -6.67 -4.30
N TYR A 86 0.19 -7.52 -3.30
CA TYR A 86 0.09 -7.12 -1.90
C TYR A 86 1.43 -6.75 -1.26
N ILE A 87 2.56 -7.09 -1.90
CA ILE A 87 3.87 -6.69 -1.37
C ILE A 87 4.19 -5.25 -1.78
N GLU A 88 4.39 -4.40 -0.79
CA GLU A 88 4.81 -3.01 -0.94
C GLU A 88 6.30 -2.92 -1.21
N SER A 89 7.08 -3.57 -0.35
CA SER A 89 8.53 -3.56 -0.44
C SER A 89 9.15 -4.81 0.18
N VAL A 90 10.37 -5.11 -0.26
CA VAL A 90 11.18 -6.22 0.23
C VAL A 90 12.50 -5.67 0.69
N THR A 91 12.90 -5.99 1.91
CA THR A 91 14.23 -5.69 2.44
C THR A 91 15.08 -6.97 2.49
N LEU A 92 16.25 -6.89 1.89
CA LEU A 92 17.16 -8.03 1.77
C LEU A 92 18.26 -7.96 2.83
N HIS A 93 18.29 -8.93 3.74
CA HIS A 93 19.34 -9.10 4.73
C HIS A 93 20.19 -10.33 4.39
N ARG A 94 21.52 -10.15 4.43
CA ARG A 94 22.49 -11.23 4.18
C ARG A 94 23.14 -11.60 5.49
N ARG A 95 22.98 -12.85 5.90
CA ARG A 95 23.66 -13.44 7.05
C ARG A 95 24.69 -14.44 6.55
N LEU A 96 25.96 -14.08 6.65
CA LEU A 96 27.05 -14.94 6.25
C LEU A 96 27.17 -16.18 7.18
N PRO A 97 27.53 -17.36 6.65
CA PRO A 97 28.06 -17.57 5.31
C PRO A 97 27.00 -17.83 4.20
N ASP A 98 25.76 -18.24 4.52
CA ASP A 98 24.88 -18.93 3.59
C ASP A 98 23.37 -18.56 3.69
N THR A 99 23.00 -17.62 4.55
CA THR A 99 21.58 -17.29 4.81
C THR A 99 21.17 -15.96 4.19
N LEU A 100 20.04 -15.99 3.51
CA LEU A 100 19.37 -14.82 2.92
C LEU A 100 18.02 -14.63 3.59
N THR A 101 17.81 -13.50 4.26
CA THR A 101 16.52 -13.17 4.87
C THR A 101 15.81 -12.10 4.04
N LEU A 102 14.60 -12.40 3.59
CA LEU A 102 13.70 -11.49 2.90
C LEU A 102 12.65 -10.99 3.91
N GLU A 103 12.73 -9.73 4.27
CA GLU A 103 11.75 -9.06 5.10
C GLU A 103 10.76 -8.32 4.20
N LEU A 104 9.50 -8.72 4.24
CA LEU A 104 8.43 -8.22 3.40
C LEU A 104 7.57 -7.22 4.16
N HIS A 105 7.18 -6.15 3.47
CA HIS A 105 6.15 -5.23 3.93
C HIS A 105 4.95 -5.38 3.01
N GLU A 106 3.78 -5.64 3.59
CA GLU A 106 2.53 -5.82 2.84
C GLU A 106 1.69 -4.55 2.86
N PHE A 107 1.03 -4.27 1.73
CA PHE A 107 -0.07 -3.31 1.69
C PHE A 107 -1.29 -3.84 2.46
N GLY A 108 -1.88 -3.01 3.30
CA GLY A 108 -3.24 -3.23 3.77
C GLY A 108 -4.25 -2.91 2.67
N THR A 109 -5.33 -3.68 2.56
CA THR A 109 -6.48 -3.30 1.74
C THR A 109 -7.21 -2.16 2.45
N VAL A 110 -7.17 -0.97 1.86
CA VAL A 110 -7.84 0.21 2.42
C VAL A 110 -9.19 0.42 1.77
N TYR A 111 -9.24 0.27 0.44
CA TYR A 111 -10.46 0.47 -0.33
C TYR A 111 -10.89 -0.81 -1.03
N ALA A 112 -12.19 -1.08 -1.01
CA ALA A 112 -12.84 -2.04 -1.90
C ALA A 112 -13.76 -1.24 -2.82
N CYS A 113 -13.58 -1.32 -4.13
CA CYS A 113 -14.42 -0.65 -5.11
C CYS A 113 -15.28 -1.67 -5.85
N ILE A 114 -16.59 -1.42 -5.93
CA ILE A 114 -17.52 -2.27 -6.67
C ILE A 114 -17.78 -1.65 -8.02
N GLY A 115 -17.32 -2.33 -9.07
CA GLY A 115 -17.54 -1.93 -10.46
C GLY A 115 -18.95 -2.27 -10.97
N SER A 116 -19.24 -1.80 -12.18
CA SER A 116 -20.57 -1.88 -12.81
C SER A 116 -21.12 -3.30 -12.98
N MET A 117 -20.26 -4.32 -13.05
CA MET A 117 -20.65 -5.74 -13.18
C MET A 117 -20.56 -6.52 -11.86
N GLY A 118 -20.52 -5.83 -10.71
CA GLY A 118 -20.39 -6.45 -9.41
C GLY A 118 -18.98 -7.04 -9.12
N ARG A 119 -17.99 -6.74 -9.96
CA ARG A 119 -16.59 -7.07 -9.67
C ARG A 119 -16.05 -6.14 -8.60
N VAL A 120 -15.34 -6.72 -7.67
CA VAL A 120 -14.71 -5.98 -6.59
C VAL A 120 -13.23 -5.82 -6.89
N THR A 121 -12.75 -4.59 -6.84
CA THR A 121 -11.33 -4.26 -6.95
C THR A 121 -10.83 -3.80 -5.59
N ALA A 122 -9.85 -4.52 -5.03
CA ALA A 122 -9.16 -4.13 -3.81
C ALA A 122 -8.01 -3.18 -4.13
N LEU A 123 -7.94 -2.07 -3.40
CA LEU A 123 -6.93 -1.02 -3.60
C LEU A 123 -6.17 -0.74 -2.31
N SER A 124 -4.88 -0.41 -2.44
CA SER A 124 -4.10 0.20 -1.36
C SER A 124 -4.49 1.67 -1.16
N ALA A 125 -4.02 2.29 -0.09
CA ALA A 125 -4.20 3.73 0.16
C ALA A 125 -3.63 4.59 -0.98
N GLU A 126 -2.56 4.15 -1.61
CA GLU A 126 -1.86 4.84 -2.70
C GLU A 126 -2.53 4.62 -4.07
N GLY A 127 -3.54 3.75 -4.14
CA GLY A 127 -4.24 3.42 -5.39
C GLY A 127 -3.56 2.33 -6.22
N LYS A 128 -2.80 1.43 -5.59
CA LYS A 128 -2.35 0.20 -6.25
C LYS A 128 -3.47 -0.82 -6.25
N VAL A 129 -3.75 -1.42 -7.40
CA VAL A 129 -4.68 -2.54 -7.53
C VAL A 129 -4.04 -3.78 -6.91
N LEU A 130 -4.62 -4.26 -5.81
CA LEU A 130 -4.11 -5.41 -5.07
C LEU A 130 -4.64 -6.72 -5.63
N GLU A 131 -5.97 -6.78 -5.83
CA GLU A 131 -6.63 -7.92 -6.45
C GLU A 131 -7.96 -7.53 -7.07
N GLN A 132 -8.46 -8.39 -7.95
CA GLN A 132 -9.83 -8.36 -8.43
C GLN A 132 -10.54 -9.66 -8.01
N CYS A 133 -11.63 -9.53 -7.28
CA CYS A 133 -12.35 -10.65 -6.69
C CYS A 133 -13.85 -10.57 -6.93
N ALA A 134 -14.53 -11.71 -6.74
CA ALA A 134 -15.99 -11.77 -6.85
C ALA A 134 -16.70 -11.47 -5.52
N ALA A 135 -15.97 -11.52 -4.40
CA ALA A 135 -16.48 -11.26 -3.07
C ALA A 135 -15.72 -10.08 -2.44
N LEU A 136 -16.37 -9.38 -1.53
CA LEU A 136 -15.72 -8.29 -0.79
C LEU A 136 -14.59 -8.84 0.08
N PRO A 137 -13.34 -8.36 -0.11
CA PRO A 137 -12.25 -8.65 0.80
C PRO A 137 -12.44 -7.90 2.12
N GLU A 138 -11.57 -8.12 3.08
CA GLU A 138 -11.46 -7.24 4.23
C GLU A 138 -10.98 -5.84 3.79
N TYR A 139 -11.71 -4.79 4.16
CA TYR A 139 -11.44 -3.41 3.76
C TYR A 139 -11.74 -2.43 4.89
N THR A 140 -11.14 -1.24 4.80
CA THR A 140 -11.43 -0.13 5.73
C THR A 140 -12.57 0.73 5.21
N CYS A 141 -12.69 0.90 3.90
CA CYS A 141 -13.68 1.78 3.29
C CYS A 141 -14.16 1.23 1.93
N LEU A 142 -15.47 1.17 1.76
CA LEU A 142 -16.12 0.79 0.50
C LEU A 142 -16.29 2.01 -0.41
N LEU A 143 -15.98 1.85 -1.69
CA LEU A 143 -16.14 2.87 -2.71
C LEU A 143 -17.16 2.42 -3.75
N LEU A 144 -18.06 3.30 -4.14
CA LEU A 144 -19.02 3.12 -5.24
C LEU A 144 -18.90 4.28 -6.25
N GLY A 145 -19.49 4.09 -7.42
CA GLY A 145 -19.55 5.14 -8.45
C GLY A 145 -18.31 5.20 -9.36
N ALA A 146 -17.35 4.29 -9.20
CA ALA A 146 -16.21 4.11 -10.10
C ALA A 146 -16.08 2.64 -10.51
N ASP A 147 -15.43 2.38 -11.63
CA ASP A 147 -15.13 1.02 -12.11
C ASP A 147 -13.65 0.90 -12.45
N PHE A 148 -12.96 0.01 -11.75
CA PHE A 148 -11.54 -0.29 -11.93
C PHE A 148 -11.31 -1.71 -12.44
N SER A 149 -12.33 -2.36 -12.97
CA SER A 149 -12.26 -3.76 -13.45
C SER A 149 -11.27 -3.94 -14.61
N ASP A 150 -10.99 -2.87 -15.37
CA ASP A 150 -10.02 -2.88 -16.46
C ASP A 150 -8.56 -2.66 -16.00
N CYS A 151 -8.36 -2.32 -14.73
CA CYS A 151 -7.02 -2.10 -14.19
C CYS A 151 -6.44 -3.43 -13.65
N PRO A 152 -5.33 -3.93 -14.21
CA PRO A 152 -4.78 -5.21 -13.77
C PRO A 152 -4.19 -5.15 -12.37
N ALA A 153 -4.24 -6.28 -11.66
CA ALA A 153 -3.62 -6.40 -10.34
C ALA A 153 -2.10 -6.14 -10.42
N GLY A 154 -1.57 -5.45 -9.44
CA GLY A 154 -0.16 -5.04 -9.37
C GLY A 154 0.12 -3.66 -9.96
N GLU A 155 -0.77 -3.08 -10.74
CA GLU A 155 -0.60 -1.76 -11.35
C GLU A 155 -1.19 -0.64 -10.47
N MET A 156 -0.66 0.56 -10.69
CA MET A 156 -1.20 1.78 -10.09
C MET A 156 -2.35 2.32 -10.92
N LEU A 157 -3.38 2.83 -10.25
CA LEU A 157 -4.45 3.55 -10.95
C LEU A 157 -3.90 4.74 -11.74
N PRO A 158 -4.56 5.14 -12.84
CA PRO A 158 -4.22 6.35 -13.59
C PRO A 158 -4.12 7.60 -12.70
N GLU A 159 -3.30 8.57 -13.08
CA GLU A 159 -3.01 9.76 -12.26
C GLU A 159 -4.28 10.57 -11.91
N SER A 160 -5.28 10.58 -12.80
CA SER A 160 -6.58 11.19 -12.53
C SER A 160 -7.26 10.61 -11.29
N TRP A 161 -7.26 9.29 -11.18
CA TRP A 161 -7.84 8.57 -10.04
C TRP A 161 -6.99 8.66 -8.77
N GLN A 162 -5.67 8.76 -8.89
CA GLN A 162 -4.79 8.96 -7.73
C GLN A 162 -5.12 10.28 -6.99
N LYS A 163 -5.45 11.34 -7.74
CA LYS A 163 -5.90 12.62 -7.15
C LYS A 163 -7.23 12.46 -6.41
N THR A 164 -8.19 11.75 -7.03
CA THR A 164 -9.48 11.46 -6.41
C THR A 164 -9.31 10.65 -5.13
N LEU A 165 -8.49 9.61 -5.15
CA LEU A 165 -8.20 8.80 -3.96
C LEU A 165 -7.51 9.61 -2.85
N SER A 166 -6.59 10.52 -3.20
CA SER A 166 -5.99 11.41 -2.21
C SER A 166 -7.02 12.28 -1.49
N GLY A 167 -8.05 12.74 -2.21
CA GLY A 167 -9.19 13.46 -1.61
C GLY A 167 -10.07 12.54 -0.75
N ILE A 168 -10.33 11.33 -1.23
CA ILE A 168 -11.07 10.31 -0.47
C ILE A 168 -10.33 9.94 0.82
N ASP A 169 -9.01 9.82 0.80
CA ASP A 169 -8.23 9.52 2.01
C ASP A 169 -8.33 10.63 3.06
N LYS A 170 -8.39 11.89 2.62
CA LYS A 170 -8.66 13.03 3.53
C LYS A 170 -10.07 12.95 4.13
N VAL A 171 -11.07 12.56 3.33
CA VAL A 171 -12.44 12.37 3.82
C VAL A 171 -12.50 11.22 4.81
N ARG A 172 -11.87 10.08 4.50
CA ARG A 172 -11.77 8.92 5.39
C ARG A 172 -11.10 9.29 6.71
N ALA A 173 -9.94 9.97 6.66
CA ALA A 173 -9.24 10.41 7.87
C ALA A 173 -10.06 11.39 8.71
N ALA A 174 -10.79 12.30 8.07
CA ALA A 174 -11.67 13.24 8.78
C ALA A 174 -12.87 12.51 9.42
N LEU A 175 -13.47 11.53 8.76
CA LEU A 175 -14.52 10.66 9.31
C LEU A 175 -14.03 9.86 10.51
N GLU A 176 -12.81 9.33 10.43
CA GLU A 176 -12.17 8.61 11.53
C GLU A 176 -11.94 9.53 12.74
N GLN A 177 -11.39 10.73 12.52
CA GLN A 177 -11.21 11.73 13.57
C GLN A 177 -12.54 12.19 14.19
N ALA A 178 -13.62 12.25 13.42
CA ALA A 178 -14.96 12.56 13.91
C ALA A 178 -15.62 11.37 14.63
N GLY A 179 -15.01 10.17 14.63
CA GLY A 179 -15.57 8.94 15.18
C GLY A 179 -16.80 8.44 14.41
N MET A 180 -16.92 8.77 13.11
CA MET A 180 -18.05 8.42 12.27
C MET A 180 -17.73 7.29 11.26
N LEU A 181 -16.45 6.97 11.04
CA LEU A 181 -16.03 6.05 9.97
C LEU A 181 -16.63 4.65 10.09
N SER A 182 -16.79 4.13 11.31
CA SER A 182 -17.37 2.80 11.57
C SER A 182 -18.82 2.65 11.11
N GLU A 183 -19.53 3.74 11.02
CA GLU A 183 -20.94 3.79 10.62
C GLU A 183 -21.14 4.24 9.17
N VAL A 184 -20.04 4.43 8.42
CA VAL A 184 -20.08 4.73 6.98
C VAL A 184 -20.19 3.44 6.20
N GLY A 185 -21.26 3.29 5.43
CA GLY A 185 -21.45 2.15 4.55
C GLY A 185 -20.54 2.23 3.32
N TYR A 186 -20.52 3.38 2.63
CA TYR A 186 -19.63 3.61 1.49
C TYR A 186 -19.38 5.10 1.23
N LEU A 187 -18.33 5.38 0.46
CA LEU A 187 -18.06 6.68 -0.15
C LEU A 187 -18.40 6.64 -1.64
N ASP A 188 -19.07 7.68 -2.14
CA ASP A 188 -19.52 7.78 -3.52
C ASP A 188 -18.57 8.62 -4.35
N LEU A 189 -18.05 8.03 -5.44
CA LEU A 189 -17.12 8.61 -6.41
C LEU A 189 -17.81 9.09 -7.70
N SER A 190 -19.15 9.07 -7.79
CA SER A 190 -19.87 9.38 -9.02
C SER A 190 -19.69 10.82 -9.50
N GLU A 191 -19.34 11.74 -8.59
CA GLU A 191 -19.11 13.16 -8.90
C GLU A 191 -17.69 13.57 -8.56
N GLU A 192 -16.97 14.09 -9.56
CA GLU A 192 -15.66 14.67 -9.35
C GLU A 192 -15.71 15.86 -8.39
N GLN A 193 -14.83 15.89 -7.41
CA GLN A 193 -14.67 16.98 -6.43
C GLN A 193 -15.90 17.26 -5.54
N SER A 194 -16.89 16.37 -5.52
CA SER A 194 -18.06 16.46 -4.65
C SER A 194 -18.19 15.19 -3.83
N TYR A 195 -17.54 15.17 -2.66
CA TYR A 195 -17.51 13.98 -1.81
C TYR A 195 -18.83 13.74 -1.12
N ARG A 196 -19.28 12.49 -1.19
CA ARG A 196 -20.48 12.00 -0.53
C ARG A 196 -20.17 10.71 0.23
N ALA A 197 -20.88 10.48 1.32
CA ALA A 197 -20.82 9.25 2.10
C ALA A 197 -22.22 8.80 2.47
N VAL A 198 -22.45 7.50 2.56
CA VAL A 198 -23.68 6.99 3.18
C VAL A 198 -23.35 6.58 4.62
N TYR A 199 -24.06 7.20 5.54
CA TYR A 199 -23.89 7.04 6.99
C TYR A 199 -25.09 6.34 7.58
N LEU A 200 -24.87 5.40 8.52
CA LEU A 200 -25.92 4.59 9.15
C LEU A 200 -26.83 3.87 8.13
N ASP A 201 -26.32 3.56 6.94
CA ASP A 201 -27.02 2.91 5.83
C ASP A 201 -28.33 3.59 5.37
N ARG A 202 -28.54 4.85 5.74
CA ARG A 202 -29.79 5.59 5.48
C ARG A 202 -29.64 7.10 5.35
N ILE A 203 -28.48 7.67 5.62
CA ILE A 203 -28.25 9.12 5.55
C ILE A 203 -27.12 9.39 4.55
N GLN A 204 -27.42 10.09 3.45
CA GLN A 204 -26.43 10.58 2.54
C GLN A 204 -25.81 11.87 3.09
N LEU A 205 -24.54 11.83 3.47
CA LEU A 205 -23.75 13.00 3.81
C LEU A 205 -23.21 13.64 2.53
N ARG A 206 -23.54 14.90 2.27
CA ARG A 206 -23.02 15.68 1.16
C ARG A 206 -21.96 16.64 1.69
N LEU A 207 -20.70 16.30 1.49
CA LEU A 207 -19.56 17.04 2.04
C LEU A 207 -19.06 18.12 1.08
N GLY A 208 -19.39 18.00 -0.23
CA GLY A 208 -18.87 18.87 -1.28
C GLY A 208 -17.36 18.72 -1.41
N SER A 209 -16.63 19.84 -1.42
CA SER A 209 -15.15 19.81 -1.54
C SER A 209 -14.45 19.34 -0.27
N GLU A 210 -13.15 19.02 -0.39
CA GLU A 210 -12.27 18.62 0.73
C GLU A 210 -11.94 19.74 1.74
N TYR A 211 -12.42 20.95 1.48
CA TYR A 211 -12.17 22.10 2.37
C TYR A 211 -12.98 21.97 3.66
N ASP A 212 -12.32 22.21 4.80
CA ASP A 212 -12.92 22.28 6.14
C ASP A 212 -13.75 21.04 6.56
N LEU A 213 -13.28 19.85 6.16
CA LEU A 213 -13.98 18.58 6.41
C LEU A 213 -14.30 18.34 7.89
N SER A 214 -13.37 18.66 8.79
CA SER A 214 -13.57 18.47 10.22
C SER A 214 -14.75 19.28 10.76
N ALA A 215 -14.88 20.56 10.38
CA ALA A 215 -16.01 21.39 10.82
C ALA A 215 -17.33 20.94 10.18
N LYS A 216 -17.31 20.54 8.90
CA LYS A 216 -18.48 19.98 8.20
C LYS A 216 -18.98 18.71 8.88
N LEU A 217 -18.07 17.77 9.21
CA LEU A 217 -18.43 16.51 9.85
C LEU A 217 -18.93 16.69 11.29
N LEU A 218 -18.33 17.60 12.05
CA LEU A 218 -18.82 17.97 13.38
C LEU A 218 -20.24 18.57 13.30
N THR A 219 -20.49 19.42 12.30
CA THR A 219 -21.82 19.99 12.06
C THR A 219 -22.82 18.89 11.67
N ALA A 220 -22.43 18.00 10.74
CA ALA A 220 -23.30 16.88 10.31
C ALA A 220 -23.64 15.97 11.50
N ARG A 221 -22.62 15.59 12.29
CA ARG A 221 -22.79 14.75 13.46
C ARG A 221 -23.77 15.37 14.47
N LYS A 222 -23.58 16.65 14.80
CA LYS A 222 -24.45 17.36 15.71
C LYS A 222 -25.89 17.39 15.24
N VAL A 223 -26.12 17.69 13.94
CA VAL A 223 -27.46 17.70 13.35
C VAL A 223 -28.10 16.31 13.40
N ILE A 224 -27.34 15.27 13.11
CA ILE A 224 -27.85 13.89 13.13
C ILE A 224 -28.18 13.43 14.56
N GLU A 225 -27.33 13.73 15.54
CA GLU A 225 -27.53 13.29 16.91
C GLU A 225 -28.56 14.10 17.67
N ASP A 226 -28.60 15.44 17.48
CA ASP A 226 -29.38 16.36 18.29
C ASP A 226 -30.72 16.79 17.64
N GLU A 227 -30.79 16.85 16.30
CA GLU A 227 -31.92 17.50 15.59
C GLU A 227 -32.76 16.52 14.77
N LEU A 228 -32.18 15.40 14.30
CA LEU A 228 -32.90 14.46 13.47
C LEU A 228 -33.53 13.31 14.27
N PRO A 229 -34.75 12.88 13.91
CA PRO A 229 -35.32 11.68 14.54
C PRO A 229 -34.54 10.42 14.18
N ALA A 230 -34.53 9.43 15.08
CA ALA A 230 -33.78 8.20 14.94
C ALA A 230 -34.11 7.41 13.65
N ASP A 231 -35.31 7.56 13.12
CA ASP A 231 -35.79 6.92 11.88
C ASP A 231 -35.58 7.77 10.61
N PHE A 232 -34.79 8.87 10.72
CA PHE A 232 -34.56 9.76 9.59
C PHE A 232 -33.86 9.06 8.44
N THR A 233 -34.43 9.12 7.24
CA THR A 233 -33.82 8.68 5.98
C THR A 233 -33.84 9.87 5.01
N GLY A 234 -32.70 10.16 4.39
CA GLY A 234 -32.55 11.31 3.51
C GLY A 234 -31.12 11.78 3.38
N TYR A 235 -30.94 13.06 3.09
CA TYR A 235 -29.59 13.63 3.06
C TYR A 235 -29.38 14.70 4.13
N VAL A 236 -28.12 14.86 4.51
CA VAL A 236 -27.60 15.97 5.30
C VAL A 236 -26.50 16.63 4.47
N ASP A 237 -26.76 17.81 3.97
CA ASP A 237 -25.84 18.58 3.13
C ASP A 237 -25.10 19.60 3.98
N VAL A 238 -23.80 19.38 4.14
CA VAL A 238 -22.85 20.24 4.84
C VAL A 238 -21.76 20.75 3.90
N SER A 239 -22.04 20.80 2.59
CA SER A 239 -21.09 21.28 1.58
C SER A 239 -20.58 22.70 1.87
N VAL A 240 -21.39 23.51 2.54
CA VAL A 240 -21.06 24.85 3.02
C VAL A 240 -20.75 24.77 4.52
N SER A 241 -19.50 25.09 4.90
CA SER A 241 -19.06 25.05 6.30
C SER A 241 -19.96 25.92 7.21
N GLY A 242 -20.34 25.36 8.38
CA GLY A 242 -21.19 26.02 9.35
C GLY A 242 -22.68 26.06 9.01
N ARG A 243 -23.11 25.38 7.94
CA ARG A 243 -24.51 25.23 7.56
C ARG A 243 -24.85 23.77 7.25
N ALA A 244 -26.02 23.34 7.67
CA ALA A 244 -26.58 22.04 7.32
C ALA A 244 -27.99 22.20 6.72
N TYR A 245 -28.21 21.49 5.62
CA TYR A 245 -29.53 21.39 4.99
C TYR A 245 -29.92 19.92 5.00
N THR A 246 -31.16 19.64 5.42
CA THR A 246 -31.68 18.28 5.52
C THR A 246 -32.92 18.11 4.70
N ARG A 247 -33.10 16.92 4.11
CA ARG A 247 -34.35 16.57 3.42
C ARG A 247 -34.59 15.07 3.56
N ARG A 248 -35.84 14.70 3.88
CA ARG A 248 -36.25 13.30 3.85
C ARG A 248 -36.40 12.81 2.41
N LEU A 249 -35.92 11.62 2.14
CA LEU A 249 -35.99 10.89 0.88
C LEU A 249 -36.32 9.43 1.16
N ALA A 250 -36.76 8.70 0.14
CA ALA A 250 -36.84 7.24 0.23
C ALA A 250 -35.47 6.60 0.30
N LEU A 251 -35.35 5.44 0.95
CA LEU A 251 -34.09 4.73 1.09
C LEU A 251 -33.40 4.45 -0.26
N THR A 252 -34.19 4.08 -1.26
CA THR A 252 -33.70 3.80 -2.64
C THR A 252 -33.23 5.06 -3.39
N GLU A 253 -33.48 6.25 -2.90
CA GLU A 253 -32.97 7.52 -3.45
C GLU A 253 -31.68 7.95 -2.73
N VAL A 254 -31.41 7.38 -1.56
CA VAL A 254 -30.27 7.72 -0.70
C VAL A 254 -29.15 6.72 -0.88
N VAL A 255 -29.49 5.44 -0.97
CA VAL A 255 -28.56 4.31 -0.94
C VAL A 255 -28.52 3.64 -2.31
N ASP A 256 -27.31 3.40 -2.80
CA ASP A 256 -27.11 2.75 -4.09
C ASP A 256 -27.65 1.30 -4.11
N ALA A 257 -28.22 0.92 -5.25
CA ALA A 257 -28.82 -0.41 -5.42
C ALA A 257 -27.79 -1.55 -5.27
N GLN A 258 -26.55 -1.34 -5.68
CA GLN A 258 -25.47 -2.35 -5.52
C GLN A 258 -25.16 -2.56 -4.04
N TYR A 259 -25.12 -1.48 -3.26
CA TYR A 259 -24.91 -1.57 -1.82
C TYR A 259 -26.07 -2.24 -1.09
N LEU A 260 -27.31 -1.93 -1.48
CA LEU A 260 -28.52 -2.59 -0.93
C LEU A 260 -28.49 -4.10 -1.18
N ALA A 261 -28.02 -4.53 -2.36
CA ALA A 261 -27.86 -5.95 -2.67
C ALA A 261 -26.83 -6.65 -1.75
N ILE A 262 -25.77 -5.94 -1.34
CA ILE A 262 -24.77 -6.45 -0.40
C ILE A 262 -25.35 -6.57 1.02
N LEU A 263 -26.10 -5.57 1.46
CA LEU A 263 -26.76 -5.61 2.77
C LEU A 263 -27.77 -6.73 2.87
N GLY A 264 -28.59 -6.94 1.82
CA GLY A 264 -29.58 -8.03 1.76
C GLY A 264 -28.99 -9.43 1.66
N GLY A 265 -27.72 -9.57 1.30
CA GLY A 265 -26.99 -10.86 1.28
C GLY A 265 -26.29 -11.21 2.59
N LYS A 266 -26.35 -10.33 3.59
CA LYS A 266 -25.76 -10.55 4.94
C LYS A 266 -26.77 -11.10 5.98
N GLU A 267 -28.04 -11.30 5.58
CA GLU A 267 -29.05 -12.02 6.37
C GLU A 267 -28.98 -13.52 6.00
#